data_01fc7d75f1c1a217b007fccbba19b29d
#
_entry.id   01fc7d75f1c1a217b007fccbba19b29d
#
_cell.length_a   1.000
_cell.length_b   1.000
_cell.length_c   1.000
_cell.angle_alpha   90.00
_cell.angle_beta   90.00
_cell.angle_gamma   90.00
#
_symmetry.space_group_name_H-M   'P 1'
#
loop_
_entity.id
_entity.type
_entity.pdbx_description
1 polymer ?
#
loop_
_entity_poly.entity_id
_entity_poly.type
_entity_poly.pdbx_seq_one_letter_code
_entity_poly.pdbx_strand_id
1 'polypeptide(L)'
;MSELLRIGLVSISDRASGGVYQDQGIPALQEWLSRALRTPFESVARLIPDERPLIERTLIELVDEAGCSLVLTTGGTGPALRDVTPEATLAVGHKEMPGFGEQMRQISLNFVPTAILSRQVAVVRGAALIINLPGQPKSIRETLEGLKDELGHQKVHGIFAAVPYCLDLIGAPYLETDDAVCKAFRPKSAIARTAPARPGQ
;
A
#
# COMPACT_ATOMS: atom_id res chain seq x y z
N MET A 1 -16.13 -1.59 20.51
CA MET A 1 -14.96 -0.70 20.33
C MET A 1 -14.49 -0.92 18.91
N SER A 2 -14.40 0.13 18.07
CA SER A 2 -13.81 -0.01 16.73
C SER A 2 -12.36 -0.44 16.91
N GLU A 3 -11.99 -1.54 16.27
CA GLU A 3 -10.62 -2.03 16.26
C GLU A 3 -9.72 -0.95 15.64
N LEU A 4 -8.59 -0.66 16.28
CA LEU A 4 -7.68 0.40 15.84
C LEU A 4 -7.03 0.00 14.51
N LEU A 5 -7.13 0.85 13.50
CA LEU A 5 -6.48 0.63 12.22
C LEU A 5 -4.96 0.78 12.37
N ARG A 6 -4.20 -0.27 12.11
CA ARG A 6 -2.73 -0.25 12.07
C ARG A 6 -2.22 -0.46 10.65
N ILE A 7 -1.25 0.38 10.25
CA ILE A 7 -0.66 0.37 8.92
C ILE A 7 0.86 0.18 9.05
N GLY A 8 1.37 -0.92 8.50
CA GLY A 8 2.79 -1.19 8.39
C GLY A 8 3.42 -0.41 7.22
N LEU A 9 4.53 0.27 7.46
CA LEU A 9 5.29 0.99 6.44
C LEU A 9 6.71 0.44 6.41
N VAL A 10 7.12 -0.16 5.29
CA VAL A 10 8.42 -0.80 5.18
C VAL A 10 9.21 -0.17 4.04
N SER A 11 10.31 0.50 4.35
CA SER A 11 11.30 0.89 3.35
C SER A 11 12.38 -0.20 3.26
N ILE A 12 12.57 -0.72 2.05
CA ILE A 12 13.50 -1.80 1.75
C ILE A 12 14.61 -1.22 0.89
N SER A 13 15.81 -1.06 1.46
CA SER A 13 16.94 -0.44 0.79
C SER A 13 18.24 -0.71 1.53
N ASP A 14 19.18 -1.41 0.91
CA ASP A 14 20.54 -1.60 1.40
C ASP A 14 21.23 -0.26 1.72
N ARG A 15 21.04 0.73 0.85
CA ARG A 15 21.71 2.02 0.97
C ARG A 15 21.13 2.89 2.07
N ALA A 16 19.80 2.93 2.22
CA ALA A 16 19.17 3.71 3.27
C ALA A 16 19.36 3.06 4.65
N SER A 17 19.19 1.74 4.76
CA SER A 17 19.41 0.99 6.00
C SER A 17 20.88 1.01 6.46
N GLY A 18 21.83 1.08 5.49
CA GLY A 18 23.25 1.24 5.74
C GLY A 18 23.70 2.69 5.99
N GLY A 19 22.77 3.66 6.04
CA GLY A 19 23.08 5.06 6.33
C GLY A 19 23.73 5.84 5.19
N VAL A 20 23.72 5.34 3.95
CA VAL A 20 24.30 6.04 2.78
C VAL A 20 23.49 7.27 2.40
N TYR A 21 22.16 7.24 2.60
CA TYR A 21 21.27 8.38 2.48
C TYR A 21 20.08 8.24 3.45
N GLN A 22 19.40 9.36 3.69
CA GLN A 22 18.20 9.36 4.53
C GLN A 22 17.02 8.77 3.77
N ASP A 23 16.30 7.82 4.39
CA ASP A 23 15.07 7.27 3.81
C ASP A 23 14.03 8.36 3.55
N GLN A 24 13.45 8.33 2.37
CA GLN A 24 12.36 9.22 1.95
C GLN A 24 11.05 8.48 1.71
N GLY A 25 11.07 7.16 1.67
CA GLY A 25 9.91 6.33 1.40
C GLY A 25 8.89 6.35 2.54
N ILE A 26 9.33 6.06 3.77
CA ILE A 26 8.47 6.10 4.96
C ILE A 26 7.86 7.49 5.19
N PRO A 27 8.64 8.60 5.18
CA PRO A 27 8.08 9.93 5.31
C PRO A 27 7.04 10.28 4.24
N ALA A 28 7.29 9.92 2.98
CA ALA A 28 6.34 10.15 1.88
C ALA A 28 5.02 9.38 2.08
N LEU A 29 5.09 8.12 2.54
CA LEU A 29 3.92 7.32 2.87
C LEU A 29 3.14 7.90 4.05
N GLN A 30 3.82 8.29 5.13
CA GLN A 30 3.20 8.90 6.30
C GLN A 30 2.48 10.20 5.97
N GLU A 31 3.14 11.09 5.22
CA GLU A 31 2.55 12.34 4.74
C GLU A 31 1.32 12.07 3.89
N TRP A 32 1.42 11.16 2.92
CA TRP A 32 0.31 10.85 2.05
C TRP A 32 -0.89 10.27 2.81
N LEU A 33 -0.65 9.27 3.67
CA LEU A 33 -1.71 8.63 4.47
C LEU A 33 -2.39 9.62 5.42
N SER A 34 -1.66 10.55 6.02
CA SER A 34 -2.22 11.57 6.91
C SER A 34 -3.20 12.52 6.20
N ARG A 35 -3.03 12.72 4.88
CA ARG A 35 -3.95 13.52 4.06
C ARG A 35 -5.08 12.69 3.47
N ALA A 36 -4.79 11.43 3.12
CA ALA A 36 -5.72 10.57 2.39
C ALA A 36 -6.73 9.86 3.30
N LEU A 37 -6.43 9.67 4.59
CA LEU A 37 -7.29 8.93 5.50
C LEU A 37 -8.06 9.85 6.46
N ARG A 38 -9.36 9.58 6.58
CA ARG A 38 -10.22 10.15 7.63
C ARG A 38 -10.28 9.25 8.86
N THR A 39 -10.15 7.93 8.67
CA THR A 39 -10.06 6.99 9.79
C THR A 39 -8.75 7.20 10.54
N PRO A 40 -8.78 7.41 11.86
CA PRO A 40 -7.57 7.44 12.70
C PRO A 40 -6.80 6.12 12.56
N PHE A 41 -5.48 6.21 12.49
CA PHE A 41 -4.62 5.04 12.35
C PHE A 41 -3.30 5.20 13.11
N GLU A 42 -2.67 4.08 13.44
CA GLU A 42 -1.29 4.02 13.91
C GLU A 42 -0.39 3.47 12.78
N SER A 43 0.77 4.09 12.57
CA SER A 43 1.78 3.57 11.64
C SER A 43 2.89 2.84 12.38
N VAL A 44 3.24 1.64 11.88
CA VAL A 44 4.38 0.84 12.36
C VAL A 44 5.43 0.82 11.26
N ALA A 45 6.53 1.56 11.45
CA ALA A 45 7.56 1.74 10.43
C ALA A 45 8.75 0.79 10.62
N ARG A 46 9.31 0.30 9.50
CA ARG A 46 10.56 -0.49 9.45
C ARG A 46 11.41 -0.03 8.27
N LEU A 47 12.70 0.20 8.51
CA LEU A 47 13.72 0.41 7.48
C LEU A 47 14.69 -0.77 7.51
N ILE A 48 14.73 -1.54 6.41
CA ILE A 48 15.47 -2.80 6.35
C ILE A 48 16.26 -2.91 5.05
N PRO A 49 17.36 -3.70 5.01
CA PRO A 49 18.09 -4.02 3.79
C PRO A 49 17.30 -4.95 2.86
N ASP A 50 17.76 -5.04 1.60
CA ASP A 50 17.22 -5.92 0.56
C ASP A 50 17.60 -7.40 0.81
N GLU A 51 17.23 -7.96 1.96
CA GLU A 51 17.46 -9.34 2.38
C GLU A 51 16.14 -10.12 2.48
N ARG A 52 15.90 -11.03 1.53
CA ARG A 52 14.64 -11.76 1.41
C ARG A 52 14.15 -12.39 2.73
N PRO A 53 14.97 -13.12 3.51
CA PRO A 53 14.48 -13.71 4.77
C PRO A 53 14.10 -12.66 5.82
N LEU A 54 14.74 -11.49 5.80
CA LEU A 54 14.39 -10.39 6.70
C LEU A 54 13.09 -9.71 6.28
N ILE A 55 12.90 -9.50 4.97
CA ILE A 55 11.64 -8.96 4.44
C ILE A 55 10.48 -9.89 4.81
N GLU A 56 10.60 -11.20 4.58
CA GLU A 56 9.58 -12.19 4.93
C GLU A 56 9.23 -12.13 6.42
N ARG A 57 10.22 -12.16 7.32
CA ARG A 57 9.98 -12.06 8.77
C ARG A 57 9.31 -10.74 9.16
N THR A 58 9.75 -9.62 8.59
CA THR A 58 9.17 -8.30 8.88
C THR A 58 7.72 -8.21 8.45
N LEU A 59 7.36 -8.74 7.28
CA LEU A 59 5.98 -8.76 6.81
C LEU A 59 5.08 -9.64 7.70
N ILE A 60 5.59 -10.80 8.13
CA ILE A 60 4.90 -11.69 9.07
C ILE A 60 4.69 -10.99 10.42
N GLU A 61 5.74 -10.41 11.00
CA GLU A 61 5.69 -9.67 12.27
C GLU A 61 4.65 -8.54 12.22
N LEU A 62 4.66 -7.74 11.15
CA LEU A 62 3.73 -6.61 11.02
C LEU A 62 2.27 -7.07 10.96
N VAL A 63 1.98 -8.17 10.28
CA VAL A 63 0.62 -8.69 10.15
C VAL A 63 0.22 -9.47 11.39
N ASP A 64 0.98 -10.49 11.77
CA ASP A 64 0.57 -11.51 12.74
C ASP A 64 0.78 -11.06 14.20
N GLU A 65 1.78 -10.21 14.47
CA GLU A 65 2.12 -9.78 15.82
C GLU A 65 1.72 -8.33 16.09
N ALA A 66 2.08 -7.39 15.17
CA ALA A 66 1.71 -5.99 15.31
C ALA A 66 0.25 -5.68 14.94
N GLY A 67 -0.44 -6.62 14.27
CA GLY A 67 -1.86 -6.48 13.91
C GLY A 67 -2.11 -5.43 12.83
N CYS A 68 -1.16 -5.23 11.91
CA CYS A 68 -1.35 -4.32 10.79
C CYS A 68 -2.33 -4.93 9.77
N SER A 69 -3.38 -4.19 9.43
CA SER A 69 -4.39 -4.59 8.44
C SER A 69 -4.02 -4.18 7.01
N LEU A 70 -3.11 -3.23 6.88
CA LEU A 70 -2.51 -2.80 5.62
C LEU A 70 -1.00 -2.70 5.81
N VAL A 71 -0.22 -3.28 4.89
CA VAL A 71 1.23 -3.12 4.87
C VAL A 71 1.65 -2.59 3.51
N LEU A 72 2.32 -1.46 3.50
CA LEU A 72 2.85 -0.81 2.31
C LEU A 72 4.38 -0.91 2.34
N THR A 73 4.97 -1.58 1.36
CA THR A 73 6.42 -1.61 1.21
C THR A 73 6.86 -0.68 0.09
N THR A 74 8.06 -0.16 0.16
CA THR A 74 8.69 0.62 -0.92
C THR A 74 10.13 0.18 -1.11
N GLY A 75 10.56 0.04 -2.36
CA GLY A 75 11.91 -0.41 -2.73
C GLY A 75 11.99 -1.90 -3.08
N GLY A 76 13.10 -2.30 -3.70
CA GLY A 76 13.43 -3.68 -4.05
C GLY A 76 12.48 -4.36 -5.05
N THR A 77 11.82 -3.59 -5.96
CA THR A 77 10.76 -4.12 -6.87
C THR A 77 11.16 -4.18 -8.34
N GLY A 78 12.39 -3.85 -8.69
CA GLY A 78 12.91 -3.93 -10.05
C GLY A 78 13.52 -5.30 -10.39
N PRO A 79 14.22 -5.42 -11.53
CA PRO A 79 14.84 -6.66 -12.01
C PRO A 79 16.28 -6.87 -11.52
N ALA A 80 16.83 -6.01 -10.66
CA ALA A 80 18.20 -6.17 -10.17
C ALA A 80 18.31 -7.40 -9.25
N LEU A 81 19.52 -7.93 -9.14
CA LEU A 81 19.76 -9.16 -8.35
C LEU A 81 19.40 -9.01 -6.86
N ARG A 82 19.48 -7.79 -6.35
CA ARG A 82 19.12 -7.47 -4.96
C ARG A 82 17.63 -7.12 -4.79
N ASP A 83 16.89 -6.91 -5.87
CA ASP A 83 15.45 -6.63 -5.81
C ASP A 83 14.69 -7.94 -5.57
N VAL A 84 14.38 -8.23 -4.31
CA VAL A 84 13.74 -9.48 -3.86
C VAL A 84 12.43 -9.26 -3.10
N THR A 85 11.95 -8.03 -3.07
CA THR A 85 10.70 -7.67 -2.38
C THR A 85 9.49 -8.42 -2.91
N PRO A 86 9.27 -8.58 -4.24
CA PRO A 86 8.14 -9.32 -4.76
C PRO A 86 8.16 -10.81 -4.35
N GLU A 87 9.32 -11.46 -4.41
CA GLU A 87 9.49 -12.86 -4.02
C GLU A 87 9.21 -13.07 -2.53
N ALA A 88 9.70 -12.17 -1.68
CA ALA A 88 9.43 -12.23 -0.24
C ALA A 88 7.94 -12.02 0.06
N THR A 89 7.30 -11.07 -0.62
CA THR A 89 5.87 -10.78 -0.45
C THR A 89 4.99 -11.95 -0.89
N LEU A 90 5.28 -12.56 -2.04
CA LEU A 90 4.56 -13.75 -2.52
C LEU A 90 4.72 -14.93 -1.58
N ALA A 91 5.92 -15.13 -0.99
CA ALA A 91 6.20 -16.23 -0.08
C ALA A 91 5.37 -16.19 1.20
N VAL A 92 5.01 -15.00 1.69
CA VAL A 92 4.24 -14.83 2.93
C VAL A 92 2.73 -14.65 2.68
N GLY A 93 2.33 -14.45 1.42
CA GLY A 93 0.93 -14.25 1.03
C GLY A 93 0.11 -15.54 1.01
N HIS A 94 -1.16 -15.46 1.38
CA HIS A 94 -2.12 -16.56 1.26
C HIS A 94 -2.91 -16.49 -0.05
N LYS A 95 -3.11 -15.27 -0.59
CA LYS A 95 -3.77 -15.02 -1.87
C LYS A 95 -3.04 -13.91 -2.61
N GLU A 96 -2.71 -14.15 -3.87
CA GLU A 96 -2.17 -13.10 -4.74
C GLU A 96 -3.29 -12.18 -5.25
N MET A 97 -2.99 -10.89 -5.34
CA MET A 97 -3.88 -9.84 -5.83
C MET A 97 -3.26 -9.14 -7.06
N PRO A 98 -3.18 -9.82 -8.23
CA PRO A 98 -2.39 -9.37 -9.37
C PRO A 98 -2.85 -8.03 -9.95
N GLY A 99 -4.14 -7.71 -9.84
CA GLY A 99 -4.70 -6.45 -10.35
C GLY A 99 -4.04 -5.19 -9.75
N PHE A 100 -3.51 -5.26 -8.53
CA PHE A 100 -2.75 -4.14 -7.96
C PHE A 100 -1.45 -3.88 -8.73
N GLY A 101 -0.68 -4.93 -9.02
CA GLY A 101 0.55 -4.83 -9.81
C GLY A 101 0.30 -4.38 -11.24
N GLU A 102 -0.77 -4.87 -11.87
CA GLU A 102 -1.19 -4.47 -13.21
C GLU A 102 -1.54 -2.97 -13.26
N GLN A 103 -2.37 -2.50 -12.32
CA GLN A 103 -2.77 -1.10 -12.25
C GLN A 103 -1.58 -0.17 -11.95
N MET A 104 -0.67 -0.55 -11.06
CA MET A 104 0.54 0.22 -10.76
C MET A 104 1.42 0.39 -12.00
N ARG A 105 1.65 -0.66 -12.77
CA ARG A 105 2.40 -0.60 -14.02
C ARG A 105 1.70 0.25 -15.07
N GLN A 106 0.37 0.12 -15.21
CA GLN A 106 -0.41 0.93 -16.15
C GLN A 106 -0.29 2.42 -15.82
N ILE A 107 -0.36 2.81 -14.55
CA ILE A 107 -0.17 4.21 -14.12
C ILE A 107 1.24 4.67 -14.47
N SER A 108 2.25 3.92 -14.04
CA SER A 108 3.66 4.31 -14.17
C SER A 108 4.14 4.40 -15.63
N LEU A 109 3.58 3.59 -16.53
CA LEU A 109 3.88 3.64 -17.99
C LEU A 109 3.46 4.97 -18.64
N ASN A 110 2.59 5.76 -18.03
CA ASN A 110 2.28 7.11 -18.52
C ASN A 110 3.41 8.12 -18.24
N PHE A 111 4.36 7.80 -17.38
CA PHE A 111 5.47 8.67 -16.99
C PHE A 111 6.82 8.20 -17.56
N VAL A 112 7.08 6.89 -17.48
CA VAL A 112 8.37 6.31 -17.87
C VAL A 112 8.18 4.94 -18.56
N PRO A 113 8.79 4.73 -19.74
CA PRO A 113 8.65 3.45 -20.46
C PRO A 113 9.27 2.26 -19.71
N THR A 114 10.26 2.51 -18.85
CA THR A 114 10.92 1.47 -18.04
C THR A 114 10.05 0.92 -16.91
N ALA A 115 8.86 1.48 -16.67
CA ALA A 115 7.90 0.94 -15.73
C ALA A 115 7.46 -0.51 -16.06
N ILE A 116 7.64 -0.94 -17.32
CA ILE A 116 7.44 -2.34 -17.73
C ILE A 116 8.34 -3.34 -16.97
N LEU A 117 9.47 -2.86 -16.41
CA LEU A 117 10.39 -3.68 -15.63
C LEU A 117 9.97 -3.84 -14.17
N SER A 118 8.93 -3.14 -13.73
CA SER A 118 8.43 -3.24 -12.36
C SER A 118 7.75 -4.58 -12.11
N ARG A 119 8.15 -5.24 -11.02
CA ARG A 119 7.65 -6.56 -10.59
C ARG A 119 6.76 -6.47 -9.32
N GLN A 120 6.24 -5.29 -9.04
CA GLN A 120 5.35 -5.02 -7.89
C GLN A 120 4.18 -5.99 -7.85
N VAL A 121 3.91 -6.50 -6.65
CA VAL A 121 2.80 -7.42 -6.36
C VAL A 121 2.00 -6.93 -5.15
N ALA A 122 0.84 -7.52 -4.96
CA ALA A 122 0.09 -7.42 -3.72
C ALA A 122 -0.45 -8.79 -3.33
N VAL A 123 -0.56 -9.03 -2.01
CA VAL A 123 -1.08 -10.28 -1.47
C VAL A 123 -1.98 -10.00 -0.26
N VAL A 124 -2.88 -10.95 0.00
CA VAL A 124 -3.63 -11.03 1.26
C VAL A 124 -2.94 -12.05 2.15
N ARG A 125 -2.67 -11.68 3.42
CA ARG A 125 -2.25 -12.57 4.51
C ARG A 125 -3.21 -12.42 5.69
N GLY A 126 -3.94 -13.48 6.06
CA GLY A 126 -4.98 -13.36 7.10
C GLY A 126 -6.02 -12.29 6.74
N ALA A 127 -6.22 -11.32 7.62
CA ALA A 127 -7.07 -10.15 7.41
C ALA A 127 -6.26 -8.89 7.03
N ALA A 128 -5.09 -9.05 6.43
CA ALA A 128 -4.24 -7.93 6.01
C ALA A 128 -3.97 -7.95 4.50
N LEU A 129 -3.88 -6.75 3.92
CA LEU A 129 -3.43 -6.52 2.54
C LEU A 129 -1.99 -6.00 2.57
N ILE A 130 -1.09 -6.65 1.85
CA ILE A 130 0.32 -6.24 1.67
C ILE A 130 0.50 -5.79 0.23
N ILE A 131 1.05 -4.59 0.00
CA ILE A 131 1.27 -4.02 -1.33
C ILE A 131 2.71 -3.55 -1.47
N ASN A 132 3.37 -3.96 -2.55
CA ASN A 132 4.68 -3.40 -2.92
C ASN A 132 4.50 -2.14 -3.77
N LEU A 133 5.04 -1.03 -3.31
CA LEU A 133 5.01 0.26 -4.00
C LEU A 133 6.36 0.57 -4.68
N PRO A 134 6.40 1.52 -5.63
CA PRO A 134 7.66 1.97 -6.20
C PRO A 134 8.59 2.58 -5.14
N GLY A 135 9.92 2.57 -5.41
CA GLY A 135 10.92 3.13 -4.49
C GLY A 135 11.00 4.66 -4.47
N GLN A 136 10.51 5.35 -5.51
CA GLN A 136 10.62 6.80 -5.62
C GLN A 136 9.39 7.50 -4.98
N PRO A 137 9.55 8.49 -4.09
CA PRO A 137 8.44 9.18 -3.42
C PRO A 137 7.38 9.73 -4.38
N LYS A 138 7.81 10.33 -5.50
CA LYS A 138 6.90 10.84 -6.53
C LYS A 138 6.05 9.71 -7.13
N SER A 139 6.67 8.58 -7.47
CA SER A 139 5.98 7.43 -8.06
C SER A 139 5.06 6.73 -7.06
N ILE A 140 5.38 6.75 -5.76
CA ILE A 140 4.48 6.29 -4.69
C ILE A 140 3.16 7.06 -4.77
N ARG A 141 3.23 8.39 -4.76
CA ARG A 141 2.04 9.24 -4.83
C ARG A 141 1.23 9.02 -6.11
N GLU A 142 1.91 9.03 -7.27
CA GLU A 142 1.28 8.80 -8.57
C GLU A 142 0.51 7.46 -8.59
N THR A 143 1.11 6.43 -8.04
CA THR A 143 0.53 5.08 -7.97
C THR A 143 -0.70 5.03 -7.05
N LEU A 144 -0.62 5.68 -5.89
CA LEU A 144 -1.70 5.69 -4.91
C LEU A 144 -2.90 6.53 -5.38
N GLU A 145 -2.65 7.71 -5.98
CA GLU A 145 -3.70 8.65 -6.42
C GLU A 145 -4.19 8.39 -7.85
N GLY A 146 -3.33 7.85 -8.74
CA GLY A 146 -3.62 7.67 -10.16
C GLY A 146 -3.40 8.95 -10.98
N LEU A 147 -4.05 9.02 -12.15
CA LEU A 147 -3.88 10.10 -13.10
C LEU A 147 -5.12 10.98 -13.14
N LYS A 148 -4.89 12.30 -13.12
CA LYS A 148 -5.93 13.30 -13.33
C LYS A 148 -5.65 14.09 -14.61
N ASP A 149 -6.69 14.61 -15.25
CA ASP A 149 -6.55 15.53 -16.37
C ASP A 149 -6.21 16.96 -15.89
N GLU A 150 -6.06 17.90 -16.84
CA GLU A 150 -5.74 19.31 -16.55
C GLU A 150 -6.84 20.02 -15.74
N LEU A 151 -8.06 19.49 -15.76
CA LEU A 151 -9.21 20.00 -15.00
C LEU A 151 -9.36 19.32 -13.64
N GLY A 152 -8.47 18.37 -13.31
CA GLY A 152 -8.49 17.63 -12.04
C GLY A 152 -9.44 16.42 -12.02
N HIS A 153 -10.06 16.06 -13.14
CA HIS A 153 -10.91 14.87 -13.22
C HIS A 153 -10.06 13.60 -13.26
N GLN A 154 -10.53 12.56 -12.57
CA GLN A 154 -9.84 11.26 -12.52
C GLN A 154 -9.87 10.58 -13.90
N LYS A 155 -8.71 10.44 -14.53
CA LYS A 155 -8.50 9.76 -15.81
C LYS A 155 -8.19 8.27 -15.63
N VAL A 156 -7.33 7.95 -14.67
CA VAL A 156 -6.99 6.59 -14.26
C VAL A 156 -6.98 6.54 -12.74
N HIS A 157 -7.77 5.65 -12.15
CA HIS A 157 -7.82 5.51 -10.71
C HIS A 157 -6.51 4.97 -10.15
N GLY A 158 -6.02 5.58 -9.05
CA GLY A 158 -4.93 5.03 -8.27
C GLY A 158 -5.35 3.74 -7.57
N ILE A 159 -4.36 2.94 -7.17
CA ILE A 159 -4.63 1.66 -6.50
C ILE A 159 -5.39 1.83 -5.18
N PHE A 160 -5.20 2.97 -4.52
CA PHE A 160 -5.82 3.19 -3.20
C PHE A 160 -7.34 3.35 -3.27
N ALA A 161 -7.90 3.61 -4.45
CA ALA A 161 -9.36 3.61 -4.65
C ALA A 161 -9.99 2.23 -4.34
N ALA A 162 -9.25 1.13 -4.51
CA ALA A 162 -9.71 -0.23 -4.27
C ALA A 162 -9.34 -0.76 -2.86
N VAL A 163 -8.35 -0.17 -2.20
CA VAL A 163 -7.83 -0.65 -0.90
C VAL A 163 -8.92 -0.73 0.17
N PRO A 164 -9.75 0.30 0.41
CA PRO A 164 -10.78 0.23 1.45
C PRO A 164 -11.77 -0.90 1.25
N TYR A 165 -12.23 -1.12 0.03
CA TYR A 165 -13.14 -2.22 -0.25
C TYR A 165 -12.48 -3.59 -0.15
N CYS A 166 -11.21 -3.71 -0.52
CA CYS A 166 -10.44 -4.93 -0.30
C CYS A 166 -10.34 -5.27 1.20
N LEU A 167 -10.05 -4.28 2.04
CA LEU A 167 -10.01 -4.45 3.51
C LEU A 167 -11.36 -4.89 4.07
N ASP A 168 -12.47 -4.30 3.59
CA ASP A 168 -13.83 -4.74 3.98
C ASP A 168 -14.08 -6.21 3.65
N LEU A 169 -13.62 -6.67 2.47
CA LEU A 169 -13.82 -8.05 2.01
C LEU A 169 -13.02 -9.08 2.80
N ILE A 170 -11.87 -8.70 3.32
CA ILE A 170 -11.01 -9.59 4.10
C ILE A 170 -11.25 -9.51 5.61
N GLY A 171 -12.23 -8.70 6.05
CA GLY A 171 -12.62 -8.58 7.45
C GLY A 171 -11.71 -7.69 8.28
N ALA A 172 -10.95 -6.79 7.64
CA ALA A 172 -10.11 -5.81 8.32
C ALA A 172 -10.95 -4.64 8.89
N PRO A 173 -10.39 -3.80 9.79
CA PRO A 173 -11.04 -2.59 10.27
C PRO A 173 -11.45 -1.65 9.13
N TYR A 174 -12.59 -0.98 9.32
CA TYR A 174 -13.12 -0.03 8.33
C TYR A 174 -12.17 1.13 8.08
N LEU A 175 -11.89 1.41 6.81
CA LEU A 175 -11.03 2.50 6.37
C LEU A 175 -11.83 3.49 5.52
N GLU A 176 -11.87 4.76 5.93
CA GLU A 176 -12.47 5.86 5.19
C GLU A 176 -11.40 6.80 4.64
N THR A 177 -11.54 7.18 3.38
CA THR A 177 -10.63 8.11 2.69
C THR A 177 -11.19 9.52 2.63
N ASP A 178 -10.31 10.52 2.47
CA ASP A 178 -10.70 11.86 2.07
C ASP A 178 -10.88 11.92 0.55
N ASP A 179 -12.10 12.17 0.10
CA ASP A 179 -12.46 12.21 -1.33
C ASP A 179 -11.70 13.29 -2.12
N ALA A 180 -11.16 14.32 -1.46
CA ALA A 180 -10.36 15.34 -2.12
C ALA A 180 -8.97 14.81 -2.52
N VAL A 181 -8.45 13.80 -1.82
CA VAL A 181 -7.17 13.16 -2.10
C VAL A 181 -7.36 11.90 -2.92
N CYS A 182 -8.15 10.96 -2.40
CA CYS A 182 -8.42 9.68 -3.05
C CYS A 182 -9.84 9.22 -2.72
N LYS A 183 -10.69 9.19 -3.74
CA LYS A 183 -12.06 8.68 -3.59
C LYS A 183 -12.06 7.16 -3.63
N ALA A 184 -12.37 6.53 -2.50
CA ALA A 184 -12.58 5.09 -2.44
C ALA A 184 -13.83 4.66 -3.22
N PHE A 185 -13.74 3.52 -3.88
CA PHE A 185 -14.87 2.90 -4.55
C PHE A 185 -15.38 1.70 -3.73
N ARG A 186 -16.67 1.75 -3.38
CA ARG A 186 -17.42 0.62 -2.82
C ARG A 186 -18.69 0.40 -3.62
N PRO A 187 -19.04 -0.83 -4.03
CA PRO A 187 -20.34 -1.10 -4.63
C PRO A 187 -21.48 -0.70 -3.67
N LYS A 188 -22.62 -0.26 -4.20
CA LYS A 188 -23.76 0.16 -3.39
C LYS A 188 -24.21 -0.91 -2.37
N SER A 189 -24.14 -2.18 -2.74
CA SER A 189 -24.44 -3.33 -1.88
C SER A 189 -23.47 -3.51 -0.72
N ALA A 190 -22.23 -3.03 -0.84
CA ALA A 190 -21.21 -3.12 0.20
C ALA A 190 -21.32 -1.99 1.23
N ILE A 191 -21.67 -0.77 0.80
CA ILE A 191 -21.82 0.40 1.68
C ILE A 191 -22.81 0.13 2.82
N ALA A 192 -23.90 -0.58 2.54
CA ALA A 192 -24.93 -0.93 3.54
C ALA A 192 -24.43 -1.92 4.62
N ARG A 193 -23.32 -2.62 4.39
CA ARG A 193 -22.77 -3.63 5.31
C ARG A 193 -21.61 -3.12 6.18
N THR A 194 -20.93 -2.09 5.73
CA THR A 194 -19.64 -1.66 6.30
C THR A 194 -19.70 -0.28 6.98
N ALA A 195 -20.74 0.50 6.73
CA ALA A 195 -20.89 1.80 7.39
C ALA A 195 -21.06 1.59 8.91
N PRO A 196 -20.20 2.17 9.77
CA PRO A 196 -20.42 2.15 11.21
C PRO A 196 -21.77 2.81 11.51
N ALA A 197 -22.54 2.26 12.45
CA ALA A 197 -23.80 2.84 12.90
C ALA A 197 -23.54 4.31 13.28
N ARG A 198 -24.25 5.25 12.65
CA ARG A 198 -24.13 6.66 13.00
C ARG A 198 -24.57 6.82 14.45
N PRO A 199 -23.74 7.38 15.35
CA PRO A 199 -24.19 7.66 16.70
C PRO A 199 -25.33 8.69 16.62
N GLY A 200 -26.55 8.28 17.01
CA GLY A 200 -27.70 9.18 17.19
C GLY A 200 -28.77 9.17 16.08
N GLN A 201 -29.26 8.00 15.68
CA GLN A 201 -30.60 7.82 15.12
C GLN A 201 -31.43 6.93 16.03
#